data_e549876ee380c08cf0d15214bfe3f05f
#
_entry.id   e549876ee380c08cf0d15214bfe3f05f
#
_cell.length_a   1.000
_cell.length_b   1.000
_cell.length_c   1.000
_cell.angle_alpha   90.00
_cell.angle_beta   90.00
_cell.angle_gamma   90.00
#
_symmetry.space_group_name_H-M   'P 1'
#
loop_
_entity.id
_entity.type
_entity.pdbx_description
1 polymer ?
#
loop_
_entity_poly.entity_id
_entity_poly.type
_entity_poly.pdbx_seq_one_letter_code
_entity_poly.pdbx_strand_id
1 'polypeptide(L)'
;MADFRNILMVVNPISGGEEKDGLITEVQLAVEQINCEFHLFKTTGKNDIKKIKEEVDQIQPERVLVVGGDGTVKIVAEALLHKDLPIAIFPGGSANGLALNLGIPEKRKQQIEVALGDHFTSLDVLQINDELCLHLSDIGLNAELIKNYEAASIRGKFGYLM
;
A
#
# COMPACT_ATOMS: atom_id res chain seq x y z
N MET A 1 -15.72 5.26 -16.45
CA MET A 1 -14.97 4.21 -15.73
C MET A 1 -13.75 3.92 -16.54
N ALA A 2 -12.61 3.87 -15.92
CA ALA A 2 -11.37 3.49 -16.60
C ALA A 2 -11.51 2.05 -17.15
N ASP A 3 -10.97 1.83 -18.33
CA ASP A 3 -10.97 0.52 -19.01
C ASP A 3 -9.65 -0.16 -18.70
N PHE A 4 -9.57 -0.81 -17.54
CA PHE A 4 -8.38 -1.56 -17.12
C PHE A 4 -8.47 -3.00 -17.62
N ARG A 5 -7.33 -3.56 -18.10
CA ARG A 5 -7.21 -4.98 -18.43
C ARG A 5 -6.76 -5.80 -17.24
N ASN A 6 -5.74 -5.31 -16.53
CA ASN A 6 -5.10 -6.01 -15.41
C ASN A 6 -4.93 -5.08 -14.23
N ILE A 7 -5.32 -5.55 -13.04
CA ILE A 7 -5.07 -4.89 -11.76
C ILE A 7 -4.32 -5.85 -10.85
N LEU A 8 -3.25 -5.36 -10.23
CA LEU A 8 -2.52 -6.09 -9.20
C LEU A 8 -2.86 -5.55 -7.81
N MET A 9 -3.33 -6.40 -6.91
CA MET A 9 -3.54 -6.06 -5.50
C MET A 9 -2.41 -6.63 -4.64
N VAL A 10 -1.66 -5.75 -3.99
CA VAL A 10 -0.60 -6.13 -3.04
C VAL A 10 -1.14 -5.99 -1.62
N VAL A 11 -1.14 -7.08 -0.86
CA VAL A 11 -1.70 -7.14 0.49
C VAL A 11 -0.64 -7.53 1.50
N ASN A 12 -0.51 -6.76 2.57
CA ASN A 12 0.25 -7.18 3.74
C ASN A 12 -0.71 -7.86 4.74
N PRO A 13 -0.67 -9.19 4.87
CA PRO A 13 -1.64 -9.94 5.64
C PRO A 13 -1.57 -9.67 7.14
N ILE A 14 -0.42 -9.21 7.65
CA ILE A 14 -0.18 -9.00 9.09
C ILE A 14 -0.27 -7.54 9.53
N SER A 15 -0.52 -6.59 8.61
CA SER A 15 -0.63 -5.17 8.96
C SER A 15 -1.93 -4.89 9.73
N GLY A 16 -1.88 -4.01 10.73
CA GLY A 16 -3.05 -3.52 11.48
C GLY A 16 -3.79 -4.56 12.33
N GLY A 17 -3.42 -5.84 12.28
CA GLY A 17 -4.05 -6.91 13.06
C GLY A 17 -5.48 -7.28 12.63
N GLU A 18 -6.00 -6.72 11.55
CA GLU A 18 -7.34 -7.01 11.02
C GLU A 18 -7.28 -7.99 9.86
N GLU A 19 -8.32 -8.84 9.75
CA GLU A 19 -8.50 -9.75 8.63
C GLU A 19 -8.86 -8.97 7.35
N LYS A 20 -8.21 -9.31 6.25
CA LYS A 20 -8.34 -8.57 4.98
C LYS A 20 -9.11 -9.32 3.89
N ASP A 21 -9.50 -10.56 4.15
CA ASP A 21 -10.15 -11.41 3.14
C ASP A 21 -11.49 -10.82 2.67
N GLY A 22 -12.25 -10.19 3.57
CA GLY A 22 -13.47 -9.48 3.19
C GLY A 22 -13.23 -8.32 2.21
N LEU A 23 -12.19 -7.51 2.46
CA LEU A 23 -11.81 -6.43 1.54
C LEU A 23 -11.32 -6.97 0.20
N ILE A 24 -10.50 -8.02 0.21
CA ILE A 24 -10.00 -8.65 -1.02
C ILE A 24 -11.18 -9.12 -1.87
N THR A 25 -12.16 -9.80 -1.26
CA THR A 25 -13.35 -10.29 -1.96
C THR A 25 -14.18 -9.13 -2.54
N GLU A 26 -14.43 -8.07 -1.76
CA GLU A 26 -15.18 -6.91 -2.24
C GLU A 26 -14.49 -6.22 -3.43
N VAL A 27 -13.16 -6.06 -3.37
CA VAL A 27 -12.38 -5.46 -4.46
C VAL A 27 -12.36 -6.36 -5.68
N GLN A 28 -12.15 -7.67 -5.50
CA GLN A 28 -12.16 -8.62 -6.61
C GLN A 28 -13.51 -8.58 -7.36
N LEU A 29 -14.62 -8.62 -6.65
CA LEU A 29 -15.95 -8.53 -7.27
C LEU A 29 -16.15 -7.20 -8.03
N ALA A 30 -15.65 -6.08 -7.48
CA ALA A 30 -15.74 -4.80 -8.16
C ALA A 30 -14.87 -4.74 -9.44
N VAL A 31 -13.70 -5.36 -9.43
CA VAL A 31 -12.80 -5.46 -10.59
C VAL A 31 -13.41 -6.36 -11.67
N GLU A 32 -14.00 -7.48 -11.28
CA GLU A 32 -14.68 -8.40 -12.21
C GLU A 32 -15.91 -7.74 -12.89
N GLN A 33 -16.63 -6.86 -12.17
CA GLN A 33 -17.77 -6.13 -12.74
C GLN A 33 -17.38 -5.16 -13.88
N ILE A 34 -16.14 -4.72 -13.94
CA ILE A 34 -15.61 -3.88 -15.03
C ILE A 34 -14.85 -4.69 -16.09
N ASN A 35 -15.00 -6.02 -16.10
CA ASN A 35 -14.32 -6.96 -17.01
C ASN A 35 -12.79 -6.84 -16.98
N CYS A 36 -12.21 -6.59 -15.81
CA CYS A 36 -10.78 -6.47 -15.58
C CYS A 36 -10.24 -7.74 -14.90
N GLU A 37 -9.04 -8.17 -15.26
CA GLU A 37 -8.38 -9.30 -14.62
C GLU A 37 -7.78 -8.88 -13.28
N PHE A 38 -8.09 -9.65 -12.23
CA PHE A 38 -7.64 -9.38 -10.86
C PHE A 38 -6.52 -10.32 -10.46
N HIS A 39 -5.38 -9.76 -10.05
CA HIS A 39 -4.23 -10.48 -9.55
C HIS A 39 -3.97 -10.11 -8.09
N LEU A 40 -3.64 -11.10 -7.27
CA LEU A 40 -3.38 -10.93 -5.84
C LEU A 40 -1.97 -11.35 -5.47
N PHE A 41 -1.20 -10.44 -4.86
CA PHE A 41 0.08 -10.71 -4.25
C PHE A 41 0.03 -10.47 -2.74
N LYS A 42 0.38 -11.47 -1.92
CA LYS A 42 0.50 -11.32 -0.46
C LYS A 42 1.97 -11.18 -0.08
N THR A 43 2.33 -10.09 0.61
CA THR A 43 3.70 -9.87 1.08
C THR A 43 4.11 -10.92 2.10
N THR A 44 5.39 -11.23 2.14
CA THR A 44 5.96 -12.27 3.02
C THR A 44 6.93 -11.70 4.07
N GLY A 45 7.27 -10.42 3.97
CA GLY A 45 8.30 -9.76 4.76
C GLY A 45 9.74 -10.08 4.30
N LYS A 46 9.90 -10.78 3.17
CA LYS A 46 11.22 -11.18 2.65
C LYS A 46 11.31 -10.93 1.14
N ASN A 47 12.20 -10.02 0.75
CA ASN A 47 12.46 -9.68 -0.65
C ASN A 47 11.21 -9.24 -1.43
N ASP A 48 10.24 -8.64 -0.74
CA ASP A 48 8.94 -8.31 -1.34
C ASP A 48 9.07 -7.27 -2.45
N ILE A 49 9.99 -6.30 -2.34
CA ILE A 49 10.26 -5.32 -3.41
C ILE A 49 10.62 -6.04 -4.73
N LYS A 50 11.54 -7.00 -4.67
CA LYS A 50 11.95 -7.75 -5.86
C LYS A 50 10.79 -8.56 -6.43
N LYS A 51 10.06 -9.27 -5.57
CA LYS A 51 8.91 -10.09 -5.99
C LYS A 51 7.79 -9.25 -6.62
N ILE A 52 7.49 -8.09 -6.03
CA ILE A 52 6.48 -7.17 -6.58
C ILE A 52 6.94 -6.65 -7.95
N LYS A 53 8.23 -6.34 -8.14
CA LYS A 53 8.78 -5.98 -9.47
C LYS A 53 8.56 -7.09 -10.48
N GLU A 54 8.88 -8.33 -10.11
CA GLU A 54 8.71 -9.52 -10.97
C GLU A 54 7.23 -9.73 -11.35
N GLU A 55 6.32 -9.62 -10.38
CA GLU A 55 4.87 -9.71 -10.63
C GLU A 55 4.38 -8.61 -11.57
N VAL A 56 4.79 -7.36 -11.33
CA VAL A 56 4.41 -6.23 -12.19
C VAL A 56 4.96 -6.42 -13.62
N ASP A 57 6.18 -6.89 -13.77
CA ASP A 57 6.80 -7.13 -15.09
C ASP A 57 6.11 -8.30 -15.84
N GLN A 58 5.60 -9.29 -15.12
CA GLN A 58 4.89 -10.42 -15.69
C GLN A 58 3.44 -10.07 -16.06
N ILE A 59 2.70 -9.43 -15.14
CA ILE A 59 1.27 -9.14 -15.27
C ILE A 59 1.02 -7.91 -16.15
N GLN A 60 1.95 -6.94 -16.13
CA GLN A 60 1.79 -5.63 -16.78
C GLN A 60 0.48 -4.94 -16.34
N PRO A 61 0.26 -4.74 -15.01
CA PRO A 61 -0.96 -4.14 -14.53
C PRO A 61 -1.03 -2.66 -14.93
N GLU A 62 -2.23 -2.15 -15.10
CA GLU A 62 -2.50 -0.74 -15.38
C GLU A 62 -2.73 0.05 -14.08
N ARG A 63 -2.88 -0.66 -12.96
CA ARG A 63 -2.98 -0.09 -11.61
C ARG A 63 -2.54 -1.09 -10.55
N VAL A 64 -1.93 -0.59 -9.48
CA VAL A 64 -1.60 -1.38 -8.30
C VAL A 64 -2.44 -0.91 -7.11
N LEU A 65 -3.14 -1.83 -6.47
CA LEU A 65 -3.89 -1.59 -5.24
C LEU A 65 -3.05 -2.06 -4.05
N VAL A 66 -2.89 -1.24 -3.02
CA VAL A 66 -2.06 -1.57 -1.86
C VAL A 66 -2.91 -1.65 -0.61
N VAL A 67 -2.93 -2.79 0.05
CA VAL A 67 -3.62 -3.00 1.34
C VAL A 67 -2.58 -3.17 2.45
N GLY A 68 -2.45 -2.14 3.27
CA GLY A 68 -1.45 -2.15 4.35
C GLY A 68 -1.28 -0.79 5.00
N GLY A 69 -0.27 -0.66 5.84
CA GLY A 69 0.17 0.61 6.42
C GLY A 69 1.24 1.30 5.57
N ASP A 70 1.77 2.41 6.10
CA ASP A 70 2.77 3.26 5.42
C ASP A 70 3.99 2.47 4.95
N GLY A 71 4.48 1.50 5.74
CA GLY A 71 5.58 0.63 5.34
C GLY A 71 5.27 -0.27 4.13
N THR A 72 4.03 -0.74 3.99
CA THR A 72 3.61 -1.52 2.82
C THR A 72 3.53 -0.64 1.58
N VAL A 73 3.00 0.57 1.73
CA VAL A 73 2.95 1.55 0.64
C VAL A 73 4.36 1.92 0.19
N LYS A 74 5.31 2.12 1.13
CA LYS A 74 6.73 2.37 0.81
C LYS A 74 7.33 1.23 -0.03
N ILE A 75 7.19 -0.03 0.39
CA ILE A 75 7.71 -1.20 -0.34
C ILE A 75 7.17 -1.26 -1.77
N VAL A 76 5.88 -1.00 -1.96
CA VAL A 76 5.26 -0.98 -3.29
C VAL A 76 5.78 0.21 -4.11
N ALA A 77 5.87 1.40 -3.53
CA ALA A 77 6.41 2.57 -4.22
C ALA A 77 7.87 2.38 -4.65
N GLU A 78 8.70 1.75 -3.81
CA GLU A 78 10.09 1.37 -4.17
C GLU A 78 10.13 0.35 -5.31
N ALA A 79 9.21 -0.60 -5.31
CA ALA A 79 9.11 -1.58 -6.39
C ALA A 79 8.69 -0.93 -7.72
N LEU A 80 7.89 0.13 -7.67
CA LEU A 80 7.35 0.83 -8.83
C LEU A 80 8.11 2.12 -9.18
N LEU A 81 9.18 2.42 -8.48
CA LEU A 81 9.98 3.62 -8.75
C LEU A 81 10.39 3.67 -10.23
N HIS A 82 10.14 4.80 -10.88
CA HIS A 82 10.33 5.04 -12.32
C HIS A 82 9.34 4.30 -13.25
N LYS A 83 8.28 3.68 -12.71
CA LYS A 83 7.16 3.18 -13.51
C LYS A 83 6.02 4.19 -13.44
N ASP A 84 5.47 4.57 -14.59
CA ASP A 84 4.27 5.40 -14.68
C ASP A 84 3.03 4.51 -14.42
N LEU A 85 2.88 4.09 -13.15
CA LEU A 85 1.87 3.14 -12.75
C LEU A 85 1.15 3.66 -11.50
N PRO A 86 -0.14 4.00 -11.60
CA PRO A 86 -0.91 4.52 -10.49
C PRO A 86 -1.04 3.52 -9.34
N ILE A 87 -0.94 4.03 -8.11
CA ILE A 87 -1.10 3.27 -6.87
C ILE A 87 -2.37 3.76 -6.15
N ALA A 88 -3.28 2.85 -5.80
CA ALA A 88 -4.40 3.14 -4.93
C ALA A 88 -4.19 2.50 -3.55
N ILE A 89 -4.44 3.26 -2.48
CA ILE A 89 -4.14 2.86 -1.10
C ILE A 89 -5.43 2.47 -0.38
N PHE A 90 -5.45 1.28 0.19
CA PHE A 90 -6.43 0.82 1.18
C PHE A 90 -5.76 0.80 2.55
N PRO A 91 -6.07 1.76 3.45
CA PRO A 91 -5.43 1.87 4.75
C PRO A 91 -5.68 0.62 5.59
N GLY A 92 -4.64 -0.12 5.90
CA GLY A 92 -4.73 -1.37 6.66
C GLY A 92 -3.62 -1.52 7.71
N GLY A 93 -2.98 -0.42 8.09
CA GLY A 93 -1.96 -0.34 9.13
C GLY A 93 -2.46 0.34 10.40
N SER A 94 -1.55 0.57 11.35
CA SER A 94 -1.88 1.22 12.65
C SER A 94 -1.99 2.74 12.55
N ALA A 95 -1.16 3.41 11.78
CA ALA A 95 -1.12 4.87 11.65
C ALA A 95 -1.75 5.36 10.33
N ASN A 96 -1.34 4.80 9.19
CA ASN A 96 -1.82 5.14 7.85
C ASN A 96 -1.67 6.64 7.54
N GLY A 97 -0.52 7.22 7.91
CA GLY A 97 -0.29 8.66 7.85
C GLY A 97 -0.40 9.22 6.44
N LEU A 98 0.18 8.54 5.45
CA LEU A 98 0.07 8.94 4.05
C LEU A 98 -1.38 8.91 3.54
N ALA A 99 -2.13 7.86 3.86
CA ALA A 99 -3.53 7.75 3.45
C ALA A 99 -4.41 8.85 4.05
N LEU A 100 -4.17 9.21 5.31
CA LEU A 100 -4.85 10.33 5.98
C LEU A 100 -4.54 11.66 5.30
N ASN A 101 -3.28 11.93 4.97
CA ASN A 101 -2.87 13.16 4.30
C ASN A 101 -3.42 13.28 2.87
N LEU A 102 -3.55 12.17 2.18
CA LEU A 102 -4.16 12.12 0.85
C LEU A 102 -5.70 12.18 0.89
N GLY A 103 -6.31 12.18 2.07
CA GLY A 103 -7.76 12.22 2.23
C GLY A 103 -8.47 10.96 1.73
N ILE A 104 -7.80 9.81 1.83
CA ILE A 104 -8.41 8.52 1.46
C ILE A 104 -9.66 8.27 2.32
N PRO A 105 -10.83 7.99 1.74
CA PRO A 105 -12.06 7.80 2.49
C PRO A 105 -11.98 6.64 3.50
N GLU A 106 -12.71 6.73 4.61
CA GLU A 106 -12.79 5.65 5.60
C GLU A 106 -13.70 4.50 5.14
N LYS A 107 -14.75 4.80 4.35
CA LYS A 107 -15.72 3.79 3.92
C LYS A 107 -15.16 2.96 2.76
N ARG A 108 -15.13 1.64 2.89
CA ARG A 108 -14.64 0.70 1.88
C ARG A 108 -15.22 0.94 0.48
N LYS A 109 -16.53 1.13 0.38
CA LYS A 109 -17.18 1.40 -0.89
C LYS A 109 -16.57 2.61 -1.59
N GLN A 110 -16.34 3.71 -0.86
CA GLN A 110 -15.71 4.91 -1.40
C GLN A 110 -14.23 4.68 -1.74
N GLN A 111 -13.51 3.88 -0.94
CA GLN A 111 -12.13 3.49 -1.28
C GLN A 111 -12.08 2.74 -2.61
N ILE A 112 -13.00 1.80 -2.84
CA ILE A 112 -13.09 1.05 -4.09
C ILE A 112 -13.44 1.99 -5.26
N GLU A 113 -14.39 2.90 -5.07
CA GLU A 113 -14.76 3.90 -6.08
C GLU A 113 -13.56 4.79 -6.46
N VAL A 114 -12.78 5.26 -5.48
CA VAL A 114 -11.54 6.03 -5.72
C VAL A 114 -10.48 5.16 -6.41
N ALA A 115 -10.29 3.93 -5.92
CA ALA A 115 -9.28 3.02 -6.44
C ALA A 115 -9.50 2.61 -7.91
N LEU A 116 -10.75 2.53 -8.34
CA LEU A 116 -11.14 2.18 -9.73
C LEU A 116 -11.54 3.40 -10.56
N GLY A 117 -11.47 4.60 -9.99
CA GLY A 117 -11.75 5.86 -10.67
C GLY A 117 -10.61 6.38 -11.54
N ASP A 118 -10.85 7.48 -12.25
CA ASP A 118 -9.89 8.10 -13.18
C ASP A 118 -9.11 9.26 -12.55
N HIS A 119 -9.38 9.57 -11.28
CA HIS A 119 -8.71 10.67 -10.58
C HIS A 119 -7.52 10.16 -9.82
N PHE A 120 -6.37 10.75 -10.06
CA PHE A 120 -5.13 10.52 -9.29
C PHE A 120 -4.35 11.82 -9.12
N THR A 121 -3.50 11.84 -8.13
CA THR A 121 -2.58 12.95 -7.86
C THR A 121 -1.15 12.46 -7.91
N SER A 122 -0.25 13.31 -8.38
CA SER A 122 1.18 13.02 -8.31
C SER A 122 1.70 13.34 -6.92
N LEU A 123 2.55 12.47 -6.40
CA LEU A 123 3.25 12.64 -5.14
C LEU A 123 4.74 12.76 -5.41
N ASP A 124 5.34 13.86 -4.98
CA ASP A 124 6.79 13.99 -4.96
C ASP A 124 7.36 13.08 -3.89
N VAL A 125 8.44 12.38 -4.22
CA VAL A 125 9.14 11.51 -3.28
C VAL A 125 10.55 12.01 -3.02
N LEU A 126 11.01 11.88 -1.79
CA LEU A 126 12.38 12.20 -1.41
C LEU A 126 13.19 10.90 -1.28
N GLN A 127 14.44 10.97 -1.69
CA GLN A 127 15.42 9.92 -1.43
C GLN A 127 16.44 10.44 -0.40
N ILE A 128 16.54 9.76 0.73
CA ILE A 128 17.43 10.12 1.83
C ILE A 128 18.32 8.91 2.12
N ASN A 129 19.61 9.03 1.87
CA ASN A 129 20.57 7.93 2.05
C ASN A 129 20.13 6.61 1.38
N ASP A 130 19.71 6.71 0.12
CA ASP A 130 19.17 5.59 -0.69
C ASP A 130 17.82 5.00 -0.22
N GLU A 131 17.20 5.57 0.82
CA GLU A 131 15.89 5.21 1.32
C GLU A 131 14.81 6.13 0.76
N LEU A 132 13.71 5.56 0.28
CA LEU A 132 12.56 6.32 -0.20
C LEU A 132 11.74 6.87 0.98
N CYS A 133 11.45 8.17 0.95
CA CYS A 133 10.57 8.83 1.89
C CYS A 133 9.33 9.36 1.16
N LEU A 134 8.16 8.83 1.50
CA LEU A 134 6.88 9.21 0.89
C LEU A 134 6.08 10.22 1.72
N HIS A 135 6.30 10.26 3.04
CA HIS A 135 5.45 10.99 3.95
C HIS A 135 6.24 11.71 5.06
N LEU A 136 6.89 10.95 5.95
CA LEU A 136 7.64 11.48 7.07
C LEU A 136 9.03 10.86 7.15
N SER A 137 10.01 11.66 7.56
CA SER A 137 11.34 11.21 7.95
C SER A 137 11.69 11.84 9.29
N ASP A 138 12.00 11.02 10.29
CA ASP A 138 12.38 11.44 11.61
C ASP A 138 13.91 11.37 11.79
N ILE A 139 14.46 12.36 12.51
CA ILE A 139 15.88 12.43 12.86
C ILE A 139 16.01 12.63 14.37
N GLY A 140 16.94 11.91 15.00
CA GLY A 140 17.20 12.06 16.43
C GLY A 140 16.39 11.11 17.31
N LEU A 141 15.84 11.63 18.43
CA LEU A 141 15.17 10.82 19.45
C LEU A 141 13.96 10.05 18.90
N ASN A 142 13.15 10.69 18.07
CA ASN A 142 12.00 10.03 17.44
C ASN A 142 12.41 8.85 16.56
N ALA A 143 13.47 9.00 15.76
CA ALA A 143 13.99 7.92 14.92
C ALA A 143 14.45 6.72 15.77
N GLU A 144 15.06 6.99 16.94
CA GLU A 144 15.49 5.94 17.87
C GLU A 144 14.29 5.24 18.54
N LEU A 145 13.24 5.97 18.90
CA LEU A 145 11.99 5.40 19.42
C LEU A 145 11.31 4.49 18.39
N ILE A 146 11.22 4.91 17.14
CA ILE A 146 10.64 4.10 16.05
C ILE A 146 11.46 2.84 15.82
N LYS A 147 12.79 2.93 15.80
CA LYS A 147 13.69 1.79 15.66
C LYS A 147 13.50 0.76 16.79
N ASN A 148 13.33 1.24 18.03
CA ASN A 148 13.06 0.39 19.18
C ASN A 148 11.66 -0.25 19.09
N TYR A 149 10.66 0.48 18.60
CA TYR A 149 9.31 -0.04 18.34
C TYR A 149 9.32 -1.15 17.28
N GLU A 150 10.05 -0.97 16.18
CA GLU A 150 10.18 -1.97 15.13
C GLU A 150 10.88 -3.25 15.62
N ALA A 151 11.84 -3.10 16.54
CA ALA A 151 12.53 -4.22 17.18
C ALA A 151 11.66 -4.94 18.24
N ALA A 152 10.61 -4.28 18.75
CA ALA A 152 9.69 -4.87 19.70
C ALA A 152 8.70 -5.82 19.02
N SER A 153 8.33 -6.90 19.71
CA SER A 153 7.33 -7.87 19.21
C SER A 153 5.88 -7.37 19.30
N ILE A 154 5.65 -6.23 19.94
CA ILE A 154 4.33 -5.64 20.16
C ILE A 154 4.00 -4.71 19.00
N ARG A 155 2.94 -5.03 18.24
CA ARG A 155 2.46 -4.23 17.12
C ARG A 155 1.09 -3.62 17.41
N GLY A 156 0.73 -2.55 16.70
CA GLY A 156 -0.54 -1.85 16.84
C GLY A 156 -0.43 -0.55 17.66
N LYS A 157 -1.57 0.13 17.86
CA LYS A 157 -1.62 1.46 18.52
C LYS A 157 -0.99 1.49 19.91
N PHE A 158 -0.99 0.40 20.64
CA PHE A 158 -0.40 0.30 21.99
C PHE A 158 1.14 0.26 21.97
N GLY A 159 1.76 -0.14 20.87
CA GLY A 159 3.22 -0.16 20.76
C GLY A 159 3.86 1.23 20.74
N TYR A 160 3.11 2.28 20.38
CA TYR A 160 3.58 3.67 20.39
C TYR A 160 3.55 4.33 21.78
N LEU A 161 2.95 3.70 22.78
CA LEU A 161 2.81 4.22 24.16
C LEU A 161 3.88 3.69 25.12
N MET A 162 4.77 2.78 24.69
CA MET A 162 5.91 2.25 25.44
C MET A 162 7.22 2.88 24.97
#